data_26964fdf86a651e255e6ff2b51c280a6
#
_entry.id   26964fdf86a651e255e6ff2b51c280a6
#
_cell.length_a   1.000
_cell.length_b   1.000
_cell.length_c   1.000
_cell.angle_alpha   90.00
_cell.angle_beta   90.00
_cell.angle_gamma   90.00
#
_symmetry.space_group_name_H-M   'P 1'
#
loop_
_entity.id
_entity.type
_entity.pdbx_description
1 polymer ?
#
loop_
_entity_poly.entity_id
_entity_poly.type
_entity_poly.pdbx_seq_one_letter_code
_entity_poly.pdbx_strand_id
1 'polypeptide(L)'
;MAEIDQTGRKLLIVGAVCGVLAAFGWAAGFVAAKHGIEIGFTPADLAFHRFFWSSLLLMPMAYRAGLKDLGGVGWGRGVIVTLLSGPTQAMIAYIGFITVPVGHGTTIQPACAALSGLIFAALFLGEKVSLRRMLGAAAIVMGLVMYGAEALTTIGTHGIIGDLMFVTAGIGWAAFGTLLRKWHLNGMRAIGAVAVFSIFFFAPLYFLLYGIDNLIRHGWWENLLQAVVQGVLAGAMPIYLFAHAVMALGAGRAGTFPAVVPVFGVLIGFAALGAVPTWVQLIGLVVVVIGFQFTLRR
;
A
#
# COMPACT_ATOMS: atom_id res chain seq x y z
N MET A 1 24.30 32.61 6.90
CA MET A 1 23.35 32.33 5.81
C MET A 1 23.67 31.04 5.03
N ALA A 2 24.90 30.74 4.67
CA ALA A 2 25.28 29.51 3.95
C ALA A 2 25.05 28.20 4.74
N GLU A 3 25.18 28.23 6.06
CA GLU A 3 25.03 27.06 6.93
C GLU A 3 23.55 26.66 7.13
N ILE A 4 22.63 27.64 7.15
CA ILE A 4 21.18 27.42 7.19
C ILE A 4 20.67 26.81 5.87
N ASP A 5 21.28 27.17 4.74
CA ASP A 5 20.93 26.62 3.42
C ASP A 5 21.39 25.15 3.27
N GLN A 6 22.56 24.80 3.76
CA GLN A 6 23.06 23.42 3.74
C GLN A 6 22.22 22.47 4.62
N THR A 7 21.78 22.91 5.81
CA THR A 7 20.96 22.11 6.72
C THR A 7 19.56 21.88 6.11
N GLY A 8 18.95 22.92 5.53
CA GLY A 8 17.68 22.81 4.80
C GLY A 8 17.76 21.85 3.61
N ARG A 9 18.85 21.96 2.81
CA ARG A 9 19.08 21.07 1.67
C ARG A 9 19.28 19.61 2.08
N LYS A 10 20.03 19.36 3.16
CA LYS A 10 20.20 18.00 3.71
C LYS A 10 18.86 17.39 4.14
N LEU A 11 18.01 18.16 4.82
CA LEU A 11 16.68 17.71 5.26
C LEU A 11 15.78 17.34 4.07
N LEU A 12 15.80 18.13 3.00
CA LEU A 12 15.05 17.83 1.77
C LEU A 12 15.53 16.55 1.09
N ILE A 13 16.86 16.34 1.02
CA ILE A 13 17.44 15.12 0.44
C ILE A 13 17.05 13.90 1.27
N VAL A 14 17.20 13.96 2.60
CA VAL A 14 16.82 12.86 3.50
C VAL A 14 15.33 12.53 3.34
N GLY A 15 14.46 13.55 3.31
CA GLY A 15 13.02 13.34 3.09
C GLY A 15 12.71 12.67 1.74
N ALA A 16 13.40 13.08 0.67
CA ALA A 16 13.24 12.47 -0.65
C ALA A 16 13.71 11.00 -0.67
N VAL A 17 14.87 10.72 -0.09
CA VAL A 17 15.40 9.35 0.03
C VAL A 17 14.43 8.47 0.83
N CYS A 18 13.93 8.95 1.96
CA CYS A 18 12.92 8.23 2.75
C CYS A 18 11.65 7.94 1.94
N GLY A 19 11.15 8.90 1.17
CA GLY A 19 9.97 8.70 0.32
C GLY A 19 10.18 7.66 -0.78
N VAL A 20 11.33 7.70 -1.45
CA VAL A 20 11.71 6.71 -2.48
C VAL A 20 11.86 5.31 -1.88
N LEU A 21 12.55 5.17 -0.74
CA LEU A 21 12.71 3.88 -0.06
C LEU A 21 11.38 3.32 0.46
N ALA A 22 10.46 4.18 0.91
CA ALA A 22 9.11 3.75 1.28
C ALA A 22 8.35 3.19 0.07
N ALA A 23 8.40 3.87 -1.08
CA ALA A 23 7.76 3.39 -2.31
C ALA A 23 8.39 2.08 -2.81
N PHE A 24 9.72 1.94 -2.74
CA PHE A 24 10.43 0.70 -3.04
C PHE A 24 9.97 -0.44 -2.13
N GLY A 25 9.87 -0.21 -0.82
CA GLY A 25 9.42 -1.22 0.14
C GLY A 25 7.98 -1.71 -0.16
N TRP A 26 7.06 -0.80 -0.47
CA TRP A 26 5.71 -1.19 -0.86
C TRP A 26 5.69 -2.01 -2.15
N ALA A 27 6.47 -1.61 -3.16
CA ALA A 27 6.59 -2.35 -4.41
C ALA A 27 7.19 -3.76 -4.19
N ALA A 28 8.24 -3.88 -3.38
CA ALA A 28 8.84 -5.16 -3.00
C ALA A 28 7.82 -6.08 -2.32
N GLY A 29 6.94 -5.53 -1.47
CA GLY A 29 5.85 -6.29 -0.86
C GLY A 29 4.85 -6.85 -1.86
N PHE A 30 4.49 -6.10 -2.89
CA PHE A 30 3.62 -6.61 -3.96
C PHE A 30 4.29 -7.74 -4.74
N VAL A 31 5.58 -7.60 -5.07
CA VAL A 31 6.33 -8.64 -5.77
C VAL A 31 6.47 -9.89 -4.92
N ALA A 32 6.82 -9.75 -3.62
CA ALA A 32 6.89 -10.88 -2.70
C ALA A 32 5.54 -11.55 -2.48
N ALA A 33 4.43 -10.78 -2.49
CA ALA A 33 3.09 -11.35 -2.42
C ALA A 33 2.78 -12.19 -3.66
N LYS A 34 3.09 -11.67 -4.86
CA LYS A 34 2.89 -12.44 -6.11
C LYS A 34 3.72 -13.71 -6.11
N HIS A 35 5.00 -13.63 -5.76
CA HIS A 35 5.85 -14.81 -5.59
C HIS A 35 5.23 -15.83 -4.61
N GLY A 36 4.81 -15.37 -3.44
CA GLY A 36 4.18 -16.21 -2.44
C GLY A 36 2.94 -16.95 -2.97
N ILE A 37 2.06 -16.25 -3.69
CA ILE A 37 0.89 -16.87 -4.34
C ILE A 37 1.32 -17.93 -5.34
N GLU A 38 2.33 -17.66 -6.16
CA GLU A 38 2.81 -18.59 -7.20
C GLU A 38 3.39 -19.87 -6.62
N ILE A 39 4.03 -19.81 -5.45
CA ILE A 39 4.56 -21.00 -4.78
C ILE A 39 3.54 -21.67 -3.84
N GLY A 40 2.33 -21.12 -3.69
CA GLY A 40 1.21 -21.76 -2.98
C GLY A 40 0.90 -21.21 -1.57
N PHE A 41 1.48 -20.09 -1.16
CA PHE A 41 0.96 -19.36 0.00
C PHE A 41 -0.44 -18.84 -0.29
N THR A 42 -1.31 -18.91 0.70
CA THR A 42 -2.63 -18.30 0.60
C THR A 42 -2.55 -16.77 0.83
N PRO A 43 -3.54 -16.01 0.39
CA PRO A 43 -3.66 -14.59 0.75
C PRO A 43 -3.63 -14.33 2.26
N ALA A 44 -4.15 -15.29 3.06
CA ALA A 44 -4.13 -15.21 4.51
C ALA A 44 -2.73 -15.37 5.10
N ASP A 45 -1.92 -16.31 4.57
CA ASP A 45 -0.53 -16.52 4.99
C ASP A 45 0.32 -15.27 4.73
N LEU A 46 0.16 -14.66 3.56
CA LEU A 46 0.87 -13.44 3.20
C LEU A 46 0.44 -12.25 4.07
N ALA A 47 -0.86 -12.13 4.36
CA ALA A 47 -1.37 -11.13 5.28
C ALA A 47 -0.84 -11.38 6.70
N PHE A 48 -0.75 -12.64 7.14
CA PHE A 48 -0.14 -13.01 8.40
C PHE A 48 1.31 -12.54 8.46
N HIS A 49 2.15 -12.87 7.48
CA HIS A 49 3.54 -12.41 7.44
C HIS A 49 3.64 -10.88 7.46
N ARG A 50 2.79 -10.18 6.69
CA ARG A 50 2.82 -8.73 6.64
C ARG A 50 2.45 -8.09 7.97
N PHE A 51 1.35 -8.52 8.56
CA PHE A 51 0.79 -7.82 9.72
C PHE A 51 1.30 -8.37 11.06
N PHE A 52 1.63 -9.64 11.17
CA PHE A 52 2.20 -10.18 12.40
C PHE A 52 3.60 -9.60 12.66
N TRP A 53 4.52 -9.72 11.71
CA TRP A 53 5.90 -9.27 11.90
C TRP A 53 6.03 -7.75 11.97
N SER A 54 5.32 -7.01 11.10
CA SER A 54 5.31 -5.54 11.21
C SER A 54 4.72 -5.07 12.52
N SER A 55 3.70 -5.74 13.03
CA SER A 55 3.05 -5.38 14.28
C SER A 55 3.93 -5.66 15.49
N LEU A 56 4.72 -6.75 15.48
CA LEU A 56 5.73 -6.99 16.52
C LEU A 56 6.74 -5.84 16.61
N LEU A 57 7.20 -5.33 15.47
CA LEU A 57 8.13 -4.19 15.40
C LEU A 57 7.47 -2.87 15.84
N LEU A 58 6.19 -2.70 15.57
CA LEU A 58 5.43 -1.48 15.90
C LEU A 58 4.79 -1.52 17.29
N MET A 59 4.72 -2.68 17.94
CA MET A 59 4.10 -2.85 19.25
C MET A 59 4.70 -1.97 20.35
N PRO A 60 6.04 -1.76 20.44
CA PRO A 60 6.59 -0.84 21.44
C PRO A 60 6.06 0.59 21.29
N MET A 61 5.81 1.03 20.06
CA MET A 61 5.22 2.35 19.79
C MET A 61 3.73 2.38 20.20
N ALA A 62 2.96 1.35 19.87
CA ALA A 62 1.57 1.23 20.26
C ALA A 62 1.41 1.19 21.80
N TYR A 63 2.28 0.45 22.48
CA TYR A 63 2.31 0.37 23.94
C TYR A 63 2.58 1.74 24.59
N ARG A 64 3.59 2.47 24.08
CA ARG A 64 3.90 3.84 24.57
C ARG A 64 2.78 4.83 24.31
N ALA A 65 2.01 4.66 23.24
CA ALA A 65 0.85 5.51 22.94
C ALA A 65 -0.35 5.24 23.88
N GLY A 66 -0.38 4.10 24.56
CA GLY A 66 -1.43 3.68 25.49
C GLY A 66 -2.43 2.72 24.87
N LEU A 67 -2.54 1.51 25.45
CA LEU A 67 -3.42 0.46 24.92
C LEU A 67 -4.89 0.62 25.34
N LYS A 68 -5.16 1.36 26.42
CA LYS A 68 -6.51 1.49 26.99
C LYS A 68 -7.53 2.02 25.97
N ASP A 69 -7.13 2.98 25.18
CA ASP A 69 -7.94 3.64 24.15
C ASP A 69 -7.26 3.65 22.76
N LEU A 70 -6.26 2.78 22.57
CA LEU A 70 -5.45 2.69 21.35
C LEU A 70 -4.76 4.02 20.98
N GLY A 71 -4.21 4.70 21.99
CA GLY A 71 -3.53 5.98 21.82
C GLY A 71 -4.46 7.13 21.40
N GLY A 72 -5.72 7.09 21.81
CA GLY A 72 -6.74 8.07 21.47
C GLY A 72 -7.52 7.78 20.18
N VAL A 73 -7.27 6.65 19.52
CA VAL A 73 -8.06 6.22 18.36
C VAL A 73 -9.44 5.73 18.80
N GLY A 74 -9.51 5.01 19.92
CA GLY A 74 -10.70 4.32 20.41
C GLY A 74 -10.95 2.99 19.72
N TRP A 75 -11.48 2.00 20.44
CA TRP A 75 -11.66 0.63 19.97
C TRP A 75 -12.55 0.52 18.73
N GLY A 76 -13.71 1.24 18.70
CA GLY A 76 -14.62 1.19 17.55
C GLY A 76 -14.00 1.75 16.26
N ARG A 77 -13.30 2.89 16.35
CA ARG A 77 -12.56 3.45 15.21
C ARG A 77 -11.37 2.56 14.84
N GLY A 78 -10.71 1.95 15.83
CA GLY A 78 -9.61 1.00 15.63
C GLY A 78 -10.02 -0.20 14.78
N VAL A 79 -11.22 -0.78 15.01
CA VAL A 79 -11.77 -1.83 14.15
C VAL A 79 -11.91 -1.35 12.71
N ILE A 80 -12.56 -0.20 12.49
CA ILE A 80 -12.80 0.33 11.14
C ILE A 80 -11.46 0.60 10.43
N VAL A 81 -10.52 1.22 11.11
CA VAL A 81 -9.16 1.49 10.59
C VAL A 81 -8.46 0.19 10.20
N THR A 82 -8.57 -0.85 11.05
CA THR A 82 -7.94 -2.15 10.80
C THR A 82 -8.60 -2.88 9.62
N LEU A 83 -9.90 -2.83 9.47
CA LEU A 83 -10.58 -3.41 8.31
C LEU A 83 -10.17 -2.76 6.99
N LEU A 84 -9.96 -1.43 7.00
CA LEU A 84 -9.66 -0.64 5.79
C LEU A 84 -8.18 -0.61 5.42
N SER A 85 -7.25 -0.84 6.36
CA SER A 85 -5.81 -0.73 6.11
C SER A 85 -4.98 -1.88 6.67
N GLY A 86 -5.61 -2.81 7.35
CA GLY A 86 -4.99 -3.97 8.00
C GLY A 86 -5.04 -5.25 7.16
N PRO A 87 -5.05 -6.41 7.86
CA PRO A 87 -4.98 -7.73 7.21
C PRO A 87 -6.07 -7.96 6.17
N THR A 88 -7.31 -7.58 6.45
CA THR A 88 -8.46 -7.77 5.54
C THR A 88 -8.23 -7.08 4.20
N GLN A 89 -7.79 -5.83 4.23
CA GLN A 89 -7.50 -5.05 3.03
C GLN A 89 -6.35 -5.68 2.21
N ALA A 90 -5.30 -6.16 2.88
CA ALA A 90 -4.20 -6.83 2.22
C ALA A 90 -4.62 -8.18 1.62
N MET A 91 -5.45 -8.97 2.32
CA MET A 91 -5.98 -10.22 1.78
C MET A 91 -6.78 -9.99 0.49
N ILE A 92 -7.63 -8.96 0.44
CA ILE A 92 -8.35 -8.59 -0.77
C ILE A 92 -7.37 -8.31 -1.92
N ALA A 93 -6.33 -7.52 -1.69
CA ALA A 93 -5.31 -7.26 -2.69
C ALA A 93 -4.57 -8.55 -3.12
N TYR A 94 -4.23 -9.42 -2.18
CA TYR A 94 -3.48 -10.65 -2.47
C TYR A 94 -4.32 -11.69 -3.22
N ILE A 95 -5.65 -11.71 -3.04
CA ILE A 95 -6.58 -12.49 -3.88
C ILE A 95 -6.44 -12.06 -5.36
N GLY A 96 -6.25 -10.78 -5.64
CA GLY A 96 -6.01 -10.30 -7.00
C GLY A 96 -4.81 -10.98 -7.68
N PHE A 97 -3.73 -11.22 -6.94
CA PHE A 97 -2.54 -11.88 -7.50
C PHE A 97 -2.72 -13.35 -7.87
N ILE A 98 -3.81 -13.99 -7.49
CA ILE A 98 -4.12 -15.36 -7.94
C ILE A 98 -4.31 -15.39 -9.46
N THR A 99 -4.87 -14.33 -10.04
CA THR A 99 -5.31 -14.32 -11.44
C THR A 99 -4.55 -13.37 -12.35
N VAL A 100 -3.87 -12.35 -11.80
CA VAL A 100 -3.18 -11.35 -12.64
C VAL A 100 -1.69 -11.19 -12.27
N PRO A 101 -0.87 -10.70 -13.23
CA PRO A 101 0.53 -10.37 -13.02
C PRO A 101 0.75 -9.25 -11.98
N VAL A 102 1.98 -9.18 -11.44
CA VAL A 102 2.36 -8.22 -10.41
C VAL A 102 2.16 -6.75 -10.84
N GLY A 103 2.35 -6.43 -12.11
CA GLY A 103 2.17 -5.08 -12.67
C GLY A 103 0.77 -4.52 -12.46
N HIS A 104 -0.27 -5.37 -12.50
CA HIS A 104 -1.65 -4.98 -12.23
C HIS A 104 -1.82 -4.47 -10.80
N GLY A 105 -1.39 -5.23 -9.80
CA GLY A 105 -1.53 -4.85 -8.39
C GLY A 105 -0.74 -3.59 -8.02
N THR A 106 0.51 -3.49 -8.52
CA THR A 106 1.37 -2.32 -8.26
C THR A 106 0.87 -1.04 -8.91
N THR A 107 0.05 -1.14 -9.96
CA THR A 107 -0.50 0.01 -10.70
C THR A 107 -1.93 0.33 -10.30
N ILE A 108 -2.82 -0.66 -10.34
CA ILE A 108 -4.27 -0.43 -10.16
C ILE A 108 -4.60 -0.01 -8.73
N GLN A 109 -4.05 -0.69 -7.71
CA GLN A 109 -4.37 -0.37 -6.32
C GLN A 109 -3.98 1.06 -5.93
N PRO A 110 -2.74 1.55 -6.15
CA PRO A 110 -2.38 2.93 -5.84
C PRO A 110 -3.16 3.96 -6.67
N ALA A 111 -3.41 3.67 -7.94
CA ALA A 111 -4.16 4.55 -8.82
C ALA A 111 -5.62 4.71 -8.36
N CYS A 112 -6.29 3.60 -8.01
CA CYS A 112 -7.64 3.63 -7.44
C CYS A 112 -7.68 4.30 -6.07
N ALA A 113 -6.63 4.13 -5.25
CA ALA A 113 -6.52 4.86 -3.99
C ALA A 113 -6.44 6.37 -4.19
N ALA A 114 -5.69 6.84 -5.19
CA ALA A 114 -5.59 8.27 -5.52
C ALA A 114 -6.91 8.84 -6.06
N LEU A 115 -7.56 8.13 -6.99
CA LEU A 115 -8.86 8.53 -7.55
C LEU A 115 -9.94 8.59 -6.47
N SER A 116 -10.09 7.52 -5.70
CA SER A 116 -11.07 7.44 -4.62
C SER A 116 -10.79 8.46 -3.53
N GLY A 117 -9.51 8.70 -3.21
CA GLY A 117 -9.09 9.74 -2.26
C GLY A 117 -9.48 11.13 -2.70
N LEU A 118 -9.38 11.43 -4.00
CA LEU A 118 -9.83 12.71 -4.57
C LEU A 118 -11.35 12.85 -4.47
N ILE A 119 -12.10 11.82 -4.83
CA ILE A 119 -13.56 11.78 -4.74
C ILE A 119 -14.02 11.93 -3.28
N PHE A 120 -13.43 11.17 -2.36
CA PHE A 120 -13.79 11.21 -0.94
C PHE A 120 -13.43 12.54 -0.29
N ALA A 121 -12.31 13.17 -0.69
CA ALA A 121 -11.95 14.51 -0.23
C ALA A 121 -12.99 15.56 -0.65
N ALA A 122 -13.49 15.49 -1.89
CA ALA A 122 -14.53 16.37 -2.36
C ALA A 122 -15.87 16.12 -1.63
N LEU A 123 -16.30 14.85 -1.53
CA LEU A 123 -17.62 14.50 -0.99
C LEU A 123 -17.72 14.62 0.55
N PHE A 124 -16.68 14.17 1.26
CA PHE A 124 -16.74 14.04 2.73
C PHE A 124 -15.97 15.12 3.48
N LEU A 125 -15.03 15.81 2.83
CA LEU A 125 -14.22 16.87 3.44
C LEU A 125 -14.49 18.26 2.82
N GLY A 126 -15.35 18.35 1.81
CA GLY A 126 -15.73 19.62 1.16
C GLY A 126 -14.60 20.25 0.35
N GLU A 127 -13.58 19.49 -0.06
CA GLU A 127 -12.46 20.03 -0.83
C GLU A 127 -12.88 20.35 -2.28
N LYS A 128 -12.52 21.52 -2.76
CA LYS A 128 -12.70 21.89 -4.17
C LYS A 128 -11.66 21.18 -5.04
N VAL A 129 -12.12 20.48 -6.07
CA VAL A 129 -11.26 19.80 -7.05
C VAL A 129 -10.91 20.75 -8.16
N SER A 130 -9.64 21.10 -8.35
CA SER A 130 -9.18 21.93 -9.45
C SER A 130 -9.24 21.19 -10.79
N LEU A 131 -9.36 21.92 -11.90
CA LEU A 131 -9.33 21.36 -13.26
C LEU A 131 -8.09 20.48 -13.48
N ARG A 132 -6.94 20.90 -12.96
CA ARG A 132 -5.70 20.12 -13.05
C ARG A 132 -5.81 18.76 -12.41
N ARG A 133 -6.41 18.68 -11.21
CA ARG A 133 -6.65 17.41 -10.49
C ARG A 133 -7.64 16.52 -11.24
N MET A 134 -8.65 17.13 -11.91
CA MET A 134 -9.59 16.40 -12.76
C MET A 134 -8.91 15.82 -14.01
N LEU A 135 -8.03 16.58 -14.68
CA LEU A 135 -7.25 16.08 -15.81
C LEU A 135 -6.30 14.95 -15.38
N GLY A 136 -5.67 15.08 -14.21
CA GLY A 136 -4.87 14.00 -13.63
C GLY A 136 -5.69 12.73 -13.34
N ALA A 137 -6.89 12.89 -12.80
CA ALA A 137 -7.81 11.77 -12.56
C ALA A 137 -8.24 11.10 -13.87
N ALA A 138 -8.55 11.88 -14.92
CA ALA A 138 -8.89 11.35 -16.24
C ALA A 138 -7.72 10.56 -16.86
N ALA A 139 -6.48 11.06 -16.72
CA ALA A 139 -5.29 10.34 -17.18
C ALA A 139 -5.11 9.00 -16.40
N ILE A 140 -5.31 8.99 -15.07
CA ILE A 140 -5.26 7.75 -14.28
C ILE A 140 -6.30 6.76 -14.79
N VAL A 141 -7.56 7.20 -14.99
CA VAL A 141 -8.63 6.32 -15.53
C VAL A 141 -8.25 5.74 -16.88
N MET A 142 -7.70 6.57 -17.78
CA MET A 142 -7.26 6.10 -19.09
C MET A 142 -6.19 5.00 -18.97
N GLY A 143 -5.17 5.19 -18.13
CA GLY A 143 -4.13 4.18 -17.89
C GLY A 143 -4.70 2.90 -17.28
N LEU A 144 -5.67 2.99 -16.35
CA LEU A 144 -6.34 1.83 -15.77
C LEU A 144 -7.17 1.05 -16.80
N VAL A 145 -7.86 1.77 -17.71
CA VAL A 145 -8.61 1.12 -18.82
C VAL A 145 -7.66 0.35 -19.73
N MET A 146 -6.45 0.85 -19.97
CA MET A 146 -5.44 0.11 -20.76
C MET A 146 -5.05 -1.21 -20.08
N TYR A 147 -4.81 -1.21 -18.76
CA TYR A 147 -4.54 -2.44 -18.00
C TYR A 147 -5.74 -3.40 -18.02
N GLY A 148 -6.94 -2.92 -17.73
CA GLY A 148 -8.14 -3.75 -17.72
C GLY A 148 -8.47 -4.35 -19.08
N ALA A 149 -8.32 -3.59 -20.17
CA ALA A 149 -8.52 -4.09 -21.53
C ALA A 149 -7.52 -5.18 -21.91
N GLU A 150 -6.27 -5.04 -21.47
CA GLU A 150 -5.24 -6.09 -21.69
C GLU A 150 -5.57 -7.34 -20.86
N ALA A 151 -5.93 -7.19 -19.60
CA ALA A 151 -6.31 -8.33 -18.77
C ALA A 151 -7.49 -9.10 -19.39
N LEU A 152 -8.49 -8.39 -19.94
CA LEU A 152 -9.62 -9.01 -20.61
C LEU A 152 -9.20 -9.81 -21.86
N THR A 153 -8.26 -9.29 -22.64
CA THR A 153 -7.81 -9.93 -23.88
C THR A 153 -6.83 -11.08 -23.66
N THR A 154 -5.99 -11.01 -22.61
CA THR A 154 -4.92 -11.99 -22.35
C THR A 154 -5.30 -13.05 -21.31
N ILE A 155 -6.10 -12.68 -20.30
CA ILE A 155 -6.45 -13.53 -19.15
C ILE A 155 -7.96 -13.87 -19.16
N GLY A 156 -8.76 -13.04 -19.81
CA GLY A 156 -10.22 -13.15 -19.84
C GLY A 156 -10.90 -12.61 -18.58
N THR A 157 -12.11 -13.09 -18.28
CA THR A 157 -12.94 -12.60 -17.16
C THR A 157 -12.28 -12.80 -15.79
N HIS A 158 -11.45 -13.82 -15.61
CA HIS A 158 -10.70 -14.03 -14.36
C HIS A 158 -9.71 -12.91 -14.07
N GLY A 159 -9.09 -12.32 -15.10
CA GLY A 159 -8.21 -11.16 -14.95
C GLY A 159 -8.96 -9.93 -14.44
N ILE A 160 -10.16 -9.69 -14.95
CA ILE A 160 -11.02 -8.59 -14.46
C ILE A 160 -11.38 -8.75 -12.98
N ILE A 161 -11.66 -9.98 -12.52
CA ILE A 161 -11.93 -10.24 -11.10
C ILE A 161 -10.70 -9.86 -10.26
N GLY A 162 -9.49 -10.25 -10.70
CA GLY A 162 -8.24 -9.87 -10.02
C GLY A 162 -8.06 -8.36 -9.95
N ASP A 163 -8.29 -7.66 -11.04
CA ASP A 163 -8.20 -6.19 -11.08
C ASP A 163 -9.23 -5.53 -10.15
N LEU A 164 -10.47 -6.04 -10.09
CA LEU A 164 -11.49 -5.55 -9.15
C LEU A 164 -11.10 -5.73 -7.69
N MET A 165 -10.32 -6.76 -7.34
CA MET A 165 -9.77 -6.89 -5.99
C MET A 165 -8.81 -5.74 -5.68
N PHE A 166 -7.93 -5.34 -6.61
CA PHE A 166 -7.05 -4.18 -6.42
C PHE A 166 -7.81 -2.86 -6.39
N VAL A 167 -8.86 -2.70 -7.19
CA VAL A 167 -9.76 -1.54 -7.12
C VAL A 167 -10.36 -1.43 -5.72
N THR A 168 -10.93 -2.54 -5.21
CA THR A 168 -11.55 -2.59 -3.88
C THR A 168 -10.53 -2.27 -2.78
N ALA A 169 -9.33 -2.84 -2.84
CA ALA A 169 -8.25 -2.55 -1.90
C ALA A 169 -7.81 -1.08 -1.97
N GLY A 170 -7.75 -0.49 -3.16
CA GLY A 170 -7.45 0.93 -3.36
C GLY A 170 -8.51 1.85 -2.76
N ILE A 171 -9.79 1.55 -2.96
CA ILE A 171 -10.92 2.28 -2.35
C ILE A 171 -10.84 2.19 -0.81
N GLY A 172 -10.58 1.00 -0.25
CA GLY A 172 -10.41 0.80 1.19
C GLY A 172 -9.28 1.68 1.77
N TRP A 173 -8.14 1.71 1.10
CA TRP A 173 -7.01 2.55 1.49
C TRP A 173 -7.34 4.05 1.45
N ALA A 174 -8.07 4.50 0.42
CA ALA A 174 -8.54 5.89 0.32
C ALA A 174 -9.55 6.24 1.42
N ALA A 175 -10.46 5.33 1.75
CA ALA A 175 -11.42 5.48 2.84
C ALA A 175 -10.69 5.60 4.19
N PHE A 176 -9.67 4.75 4.45
CA PHE A 176 -8.80 4.85 5.61
C PHE A 176 -8.20 6.26 5.73
N GLY A 177 -7.51 6.75 4.69
CA GLY A 177 -6.89 8.08 4.70
C GLY A 177 -7.90 9.21 4.92
N THR A 178 -9.09 9.09 4.32
CA THR A 178 -10.18 10.08 4.47
C THR A 178 -10.74 10.09 5.89
N LEU A 179 -10.96 8.92 6.49
CA LEU A 179 -11.45 8.81 7.86
C LEU A 179 -10.43 9.32 8.88
N LEU A 180 -9.13 9.09 8.68
CA LEU A 180 -8.11 9.68 9.54
C LEU A 180 -8.22 11.21 9.56
N ARG A 181 -8.40 11.83 8.40
CA ARG A 181 -8.57 13.28 8.29
C ARG A 181 -9.87 13.76 8.91
N LYS A 182 -10.99 13.08 8.64
CA LYS A 182 -12.31 13.42 9.20
C LYS A 182 -12.35 13.30 10.72
N TRP A 183 -11.65 12.33 11.29
CA TRP A 183 -11.60 12.09 12.72
C TRP A 183 -10.43 12.82 13.42
N HIS A 184 -9.62 13.56 12.66
CA HIS A 184 -8.42 14.25 13.16
C HIS A 184 -7.44 13.30 13.86
N LEU A 185 -7.32 12.06 13.38
CA LEU A 185 -6.46 11.04 13.96
C LEU A 185 -5.04 11.16 13.43
N ASN A 186 -4.08 10.94 14.32
CA ASN A 186 -2.68 10.78 13.93
C ASN A 186 -2.47 9.42 13.26
N GLY A 187 -1.87 9.42 12.05
CA GLY A 187 -1.66 8.20 11.27
C GLY A 187 -0.82 7.14 12.01
N MET A 188 0.21 7.56 12.77
CA MET A 188 1.05 6.62 13.54
C MET A 188 0.25 5.94 14.66
N ARG A 189 -0.66 6.65 15.33
CA ARG A 189 -1.56 6.07 16.34
C ARG A 189 -2.56 5.10 15.69
N ALA A 190 -3.09 5.45 14.53
CA ALA A 190 -3.97 4.55 13.77
C ALA A 190 -3.27 3.25 13.39
N ILE A 191 -2.00 3.33 12.94
CA ILE A 191 -1.18 2.15 12.64
C ILE A 191 -0.87 1.35 13.92
N GLY A 192 -0.66 2.02 15.05
CA GLY A 192 -0.56 1.35 16.36
C GLY A 192 -1.82 0.55 16.70
N ALA A 193 -3.01 1.08 16.42
CA ALA A 193 -4.27 0.35 16.57
C ALA A 193 -4.31 -0.89 15.64
N VAL A 194 -3.93 -0.75 14.36
CA VAL A 194 -3.82 -1.89 13.43
C VAL A 194 -2.87 -2.95 13.97
N ALA A 195 -1.72 -2.56 14.55
CA ALA A 195 -0.78 -3.50 15.13
C ALA A 195 -1.38 -4.29 16.31
N VAL A 196 -2.11 -3.62 17.20
CA VAL A 196 -2.81 -4.28 18.31
C VAL A 196 -3.84 -5.28 17.78
N PHE A 197 -4.71 -4.88 16.85
CA PHE A 197 -5.71 -5.78 16.28
C PHE A 197 -5.08 -6.94 15.51
N SER A 198 -3.96 -6.70 14.83
CA SER A 198 -3.27 -7.76 14.08
C SER A 198 -2.68 -8.83 15.00
N ILE A 199 -2.07 -8.45 16.11
CA ILE A 199 -1.47 -9.44 17.04
C ILE A 199 -2.55 -10.13 17.88
N PHE A 200 -3.46 -9.37 18.47
CA PHE A 200 -4.37 -9.92 19.47
C PHE A 200 -5.66 -10.52 18.89
N PHE A 201 -6.03 -10.18 17.67
CA PHE A 201 -7.25 -10.70 17.05
C PHE A 201 -6.98 -11.42 15.72
N PHE A 202 -6.26 -10.80 14.78
CA PHE A 202 -6.05 -11.44 13.48
C PHE A 202 -5.12 -12.66 13.57
N ALA A 203 -3.98 -12.57 14.26
CA ALA A 203 -3.05 -13.71 14.34
C ALA A 203 -3.66 -14.94 15.05
N PRO A 204 -4.35 -14.82 16.21
CA PRO A 204 -5.07 -15.97 16.79
C PRO A 204 -6.15 -16.52 15.87
N LEU A 205 -6.94 -15.66 15.21
CA LEU A 205 -7.96 -16.08 14.26
C LEU A 205 -7.35 -16.78 13.03
N TYR A 206 -6.22 -16.29 12.54
CA TYR A 206 -5.48 -16.94 11.46
C TYR A 206 -5.08 -18.37 11.85
N PHE A 207 -4.46 -18.59 13.01
CA PHE A 207 -4.09 -19.94 13.46
C PHE A 207 -5.30 -20.84 13.69
N LEU A 208 -6.41 -20.29 14.16
CA LEU A 208 -7.65 -21.04 14.36
C LEU A 208 -8.26 -21.52 13.05
N LEU A 209 -8.25 -20.67 12.01
CA LEU A 209 -8.93 -20.95 10.72
C LEU A 209 -8.03 -21.67 9.72
N TYR A 210 -6.75 -21.37 9.68
CA TYR A 210 -5.80 -21.85 8.66
C TYR A 210 -4.74 -22.80 9.22
N GLY A 211 -4.49 -22.79 10.54
CA GLY A 211 -3.43 -23.60 11.17
C GLY A 211 -2.03 -23.10 10.79
N ILE A 212 -1.05 -23.99 10.91
CA ILE A 212 0.36 -23.71 10.58
C ILE A 212 0.89 -24.61 9.46
N ASP A 213 0.09 -25.56 8.97
CA ASP A 213 0.55 -26.61 8.06
C ASP A 213 1.06 -26.04 6.74
N ASN A 214 0.40 -25.01 6.22
CA ASN A 214 0.84 -24.36 4.98
C ASN A 214 2.16 -23.61 5.17
N LEU A 215 2.37 -22.95 6.31
CA LEU A 215 3.64 -22.30 6.64
C LEU A 215 4.78 -23.33 6.75
N ILE A 216 4.53 -24.46 7.44
CA ILE A 216 5.52 -25.55 7.57
C ILE A 216 5.86 -26.15 6.21
N ARG A 217 4.88 -26.36 5.33
CA ARG A 217 5.05 -26.91 3.99
C ARG A 217 6.03 -26.11 3.14
N HIS A 218 5.99 -24.76 3.23
CA HIS A 218 6.86 -23.88 2.45
C HIS A 218 8.28 -23.77 3.03
N GLY A 219 8.52 -24.34 4.20
CA GLY A 219 9.84 -24.37 4.84
C GLY A 219 10.28 -23.02 5.41
N TRP A 220 11.39 -23.06 6.16
CA TRP A 220 11.84 -21.88 6.92
C TRP A 220 12.33 -20.73 6.04
N TRP A 221 12.89 -21.01 4.87
CA TRP A 221 13.48 -20.00 3.99
C TRP A 221 12.40 -19.08 3.38
N GLU A 222 11.35 -19.65 2.81
CA GLU A 222 10.25 -18.88 2.24
C GLU A 222 9.47 -18.10 3.30
N ASN A 223 9.26 -18.70 4.48
CA ASN A 223 8.65 -17.98 5.60
C ASN A 223 9.53 -16.81 6.07
N LEU A 224 10.87 -16.97 6.13
CA LEU A 224 11.79 -15.91 6.48
C LEU A 224 11.77 -14.80 5.42
N LEU A 225 11.79 -15.15 4.14
CA LEU A 225 11.69 -14.21 3.03
C LEU A 225 10.41 -13.38 3.14
N GLN A 226 9.25 -14.03 3.34
CA GLN A 226 7.99 -13.33 3.51
C GLN A 226 7.98 -12.49 4.82
N ALA A 227 8.52 -12.98 5.92
CA ALA A 227 8.61 -12.22 7.17
C ALA A 227 9.45 -10.94 6.99
N VAL A 228 10.60 -11.04 6.32
CA VAL A 228 11.48 -9.89 6.07
C VAL A 228 10.85 -8.94 5.05
N VAL A 229 10.42 -9.45 3.89
CA VAL A 229 9.93 -8.57 2.83
C VAL A 229 8.56 -8.00 3.18
N GLN A 230 7.60 -8.83 3.58
CA GLN A 230 6.25 -8.36 3.92
C GLN A 230 6.23 -7.63 5.27
N GLY A 231 6.84 -8.20 6.31
CA GLY A 231 6.78 -7.64 7.66
C GLY A 231 7.67 -6.40 7.84
N VAL A 232 8.91 -6.45 7.36
CA VAL A 232 9.87 -5.35 7.57
C VAL A 232 9.85 -4.38 6.39
N LEU A 233 10.21 -4.85 5.17
CA LEU A 233 10.44 -3.97 4.02
C LEU A 233 9.14 -3.34 3.48
N ALA A 234 8.02 -4.06 3.49
CA ALA A 234 6.74 -3.57 3.00
C ALA A 234 5.77 -3.16 4.13
N GLY A 235 6.00 -3.64 5.35
CA GLY A 235 5.20 -3.37 6.53
C GLY A 235 5.74 -2.20 7.35
N ALA A 236 6.63 -2.46 8.29
CA ALA A 236 7.08 -1.48 9.30
C ALA A 236 7.95 -0.35 8.71
N MET A 237 8.91 -0.70 7.84
CA MET A 237 9.90 0.25 7.31
C MET A 237 9.27 1.39 6.48
N PRO A 238 8.38 1.13 5.50
CA PRO A 238 7.81 2.20 4.69
C PRO A 238 6.96 3.18 5.50
N ILE A 239 6.30 2.71 6.54
CA ILE A 239 5.51 3.55 7.44
C ILE A 239 6.41 4.57 8.12
N TYR A 240 7.51 4.11 8.68
CA TYR A 240 8.50 4.95 9.36
C TYR A 240 9.14 5.94 8.38
N LEU A 241 9.61 5.46 7.25
CA LEU A 241 10.28 6.28 6.23
C LEU A 241 9.33 7.31 5.62
N PHE A 242 8.08 6.93 5.31
CA PHE A 242 7.10 7.84 4.76
C PHE A 242 6.71 8.94 5.76
N ALA A 243 6.60 8.60 7.04
CA ALA A 243 6.38 9.61 8.08
C ALA A 243 7.53 10.64 8.12
N HIS A 244 8.79 10.20 7.98
CA HIS A 244 9.95 11.10 7.88
C HIS A 244 9.91 11.94 6.60
N ALA A 245 9.53 11.36 5.46
CA ALA A 245 9.33 12.12 4.23
C ALA A 245 8.28 13.22 4.39
N VAL A 246 7.15 12.93 5.08
CA VAL A 246 6.11 13.90 5.37
C VAL A 246 6.62 15.02 6.30
N MET A 247 7.39 14.69 7.33
CA MET A 247 7.96 15.69 8.24
C MET A 247 8.98 16.61 7.54
N ALA A 248 9.82 16.05 6.67
CA ALA A 248 10.87 16.80 5.98
C ALA A 248 10.38 17.62 4.77
N LEU A 249 9.43 17.08 4.00
CA LEU A 249 9.00 17.65 2.72
C LEU A 249 7.60 18.29 2.78
N GLY A 250 6.85 18.01 3.83
CA GLY A 250 5.42 18.29 3.93
C GLY A 250 4.55 17.25 3.19
N ALA A 251 3.30 17.11 3.63
CA ALA A 251 2.37 16.10 3.13
C ALA A 251 2.14 16.17 1.59
N GLY A 252 2.12 17.38 1.02
CA GLY A 252 1.90 17.56 -0.41
C GLY A 252 3.01 16.97 -1.29
N ARG A 253 4.30 17.18 -0.91
CA ARG A 253 5.43 16.61 -1.65
C ARG A 253 5.60 15.13 -1.34
N ALA A 254 5.47 14.71 -0.09
CA ALA A 254 5.56 13.32 0.29
C ALA A 254 4.49 12.46 -0.42
N GLY A 255 3.28 12.99 -0.61
CA GLY A 255 2.19 12.32 -1.34
C GLY A 255 2.50 11.96 -2.80
N THR A 256 3.62 12.46 -3.37
CA THR A 256 4.02 12.09 -4.75
C THR A 256 4.71 10.71 -4.82
N PHE A 257 5.30 10.23 -3.73
CA PHE A 257 6.09 8.99 -3.76
C PHE A 257 5.28 7.72 -4.04
N PRO A 258 4.03 7.55 -3.60
CA PRO A 258 3.22 6.39 -4.00
C PRO A 258 3.08 6.23 -5.53
N ALA A 259 3.18 7.33 -6.31
CA ALA A 259 3.17 7.26 -7.77
C ALA A 259 4.39 6.55 -8.38
N VAL A 260 5.46 6.35 -7.60
CA VAL A 260 6.67 5.63 -8.05
C VAL A 260 6.56 4.13 -7.76
N VAL A 261 5.61 3.69 -6.93
CA VAL A 261 5.38 2.26 -6.62
C VAL A 261 5.22 1.40 -7.86
N PRO A 262 4.40 1.78 -8.87
CA PRO A 262 4.27 0.99 -10.09
C PRO A 262 5.57 0.82 -10.86
N VAL A 263 6.42 1.86 -10.89
CA VAL A 263 7.73 1.82 -11.57
C VAL A 263 8.62 0.78 -10.90
N PHE A 264 8.76 0.84 -9.57
CA PHE A 264 9.50 -0.17 -8.83
C PHE A 264 8.87 -1.56 -8.94
N GLY A 265 7.54 -1.66 -8.98
CA GLY A 265 6.83 -2.91 -9.15
C GLY A 265 7.18 -3.62 -10.45
N VAL A 266 7.24 -2.88 -11.55
CA VAL A 266 7.67 -3.41 -12.86
C VAL A 266 9.14 -3.81 -12.82
N LEU A 267 10.04 -2.97 -12.28
CA LEU A 267 11.48 -3.25 -12.23
C LEU A 267 11.79 -4.47 -11.36
N ILE A 268 11.24 -4.54 -10.15
CA ILE A 268 11.46 -5.65 -9.22
C ILE A 268 10.78 -6.92 -9.76
N GLY A 269 9.56 -6.80 -10.30
CA GLY A 269 8.82 -7.90 -10.89
C GLY A 269 9.55 -8.54 -12.08
N PHE A 270 10.14 -7.70 -12.94
CA PHE A 270 11.01 -8.19 -14.01
C PHE A 270 12.25 -8.90 -13.46
N ALA A 271 12.96 -8.28 -12.53
CA ALA A 271 14.23 -8.81 -12.00
C ALA A 271 14.04 -10.08 -11.14
N ALA A 272 12.96 -10.15 -10.34
CA ALA A 272 12.74 -11.25 -9.39
C ALA A 272 11.83 -12.36 -9.91
N LEU A 273 10.85 -12.04 -10.76
CA LEU A 273 9.85 -13.00 -11.25
C LEU A 273 9.94 -13.26 -12.75
N GLY A 274 10.85 -12.57 -13.47
CA GLY A 274 10.89 -12.63 -14.93
C GLY A 274 9.64 -12.05 -15.61
N ALA A 275 8.84 -11.25 -14.89
CA ALA A 275 7.59 -10.69 -15.41
C ALA A 275 7.89 -9.58 -16.42
N VAL A 276 7.83 -9.93 -17.72
CA VAL A 276 8.07 -8.98 -18.81
C VAL A 276 6.79 -8.14 -19.02
N PRO A 277 6.84 -6.81 -18.83
CA PRO A 277 5.69 -5.97 -19.09
C PRO A 277 5.44 -5.85 -20.59
N THR A 278 4.19 -5.83 -21.00
CA THR A 278 3.81 -5.56 -22.39
C THR A 278 3.93 -4.05 -22.71
N TRP A 279 3.94 -3.71 -23.98
CA TRP A 279 3.96 -2.32 -24.42
C TRP A 279 2.72 -1.54 -23.94
N VAL A 280 1.56 -2.19 -23.88
CA VAL A 280 0.33 -1.59 -23.37
C VAL A 280 0.46 -1.26 -21.88
N GLN A 281 1.01 -2.18 -21.08
CA GLN A 281 1.29 -1.95 -19.66
C GLN A 281 2.29 -0.81 -19.47
N LEU A 282 3.37 -0.74 -20.25
CA LEU A 282 4.35 0.33 -20.13
C LEU A 282 3.74 1.69 -20.45
N ILE A 283 2.94 1.80 -21.52
CA ILE A 283 2.26 3.04 -21.87
C ILE A 283 1.24 3.41 -20.80
N GLY A 284 0.41 2.46 -20.36
CA GLY A 284 -0.56 2.64 -19.29
C GLY A 284 0.10 3.11 -17.98
N LEU A 285 1.25 2.53 -17.63
CA LEU A 285 2.06 2.93 -16.48
C LEU A 285 2.50 4.41 -16.58
N VAL A 286 3.05 4.80 -17.72
CA VAL A 286 3.48 6.21 -17.94
C VAL A 286 2.29 7.16 -17.80
N VAL A 287 1.14 6.81 -18.40
CA VAL A 287 -0.09 7.62 -18.31
C VAL A 287 -0.58 7.73 -16.85
N VAL A 288 -0.58 6.62 -16.09
CA VAL A 288 -0.95 6.63 -14.66
C VAL A 288 0.01 7.50 -13.85
N VAL A 289 1.33 7.37 -14.04
CA VAL A 289 2.34 8.16 -13.31
C VAL A 289 2.20 9.65 -13.61
N ILE A 290 1.97 10.02 -14.86
CA ILE A 290 1.69 11.40 -15.25
C ILE A 290 0.42 11.91 -14.58
N GLY A 291 -0.66 11.13 -14.63
CA GLY A 291 -1.93 11.44 -13.97
C GLY A 291 -1.77 11.68 -12.47
N PHE A 292 -0.98 10.85 -11.78
CA PHE A 292 -0.64 11.03 -10.36
C PHE A 292 0.02 12.41 -10.12
N GLN A 293 0.99 12.81 -10.93
CA GLN A 293 1.67 14.09 -10.78
C GLN A 293 0.70 15.28 -10.91
N PHE A 294 -0.30 15.17 -11.78
CA PHE A 294 -1.33 16.19 -11.95
C PHE A 294 -2.31 16.23 -10.76
N THR A 295 -2.68 15.10 -10.19
CA THR A 295 -3.61 15.06 -9.03
C THR A 295 -2.99 15.61 -7.75
N LEU A 296 -1.66 15.52 -7.58
CA LEU A 296 -0.94 15.93 -6.38
C LEU A 296 -0.54 17.41 -6.37
N ARG A 297 -0.44 18.05 -7.54
CA ARG A 297 -0.13 19.47 -7.61
C ARG A 297 -1.39 20.30 -7.34
N ARG A 298 -1.30 21.21 -6.37
CA ARG A 298 -2.35 22.19 -6.06
C ARG A 298 -2.51 23.21 -7.19
#